data_fa4cf95d8721ec545fec77e3109e79fe
#
_entry.id   fa4cf95d8721ec545fec77e3109e79fe
#
_cell.length_a   1.000
_cell.length_b   1.000
_cell.length_c   1.000
_cell.angle_alpha   90.00
_cell.angle_beta   90.00
_cell.angle_gamma   90.00
#
_symmetry.space_group_name_H-M   'P 1'
#
loop_
_entity.id
_entity.type
_entity.pdbx_description
1 polymer ?
#
loop_
_entity_poly.entity_id
_entity_poly.type
_entity_poly.pdbx_seq_one_letter_code
_entity_poly.pdbx_strand_id
1 'polypeptide(L)'
;ALDVAKDLKAIGAKLVGQNKWSLAREKYEKALRYLFVNPYLEDKEKAFVDEYYSLCTPLQLNAALCALKTEPPVADEAEALTTQVIERAGTKEADLAKAHFRRALARSAMKRDDDAKADLSEALKYAPNDAGIQKEAAALEKRRQARLAKQRAAYSKMFSS
;
A
#
# COMPACT_ATOMS: atom_id res chain seq x y z
N ALA A 1 5.41 10.70 -22.50
CA ALA A 1 5.47 9.80 -21.31
C ALA A 1 4.18 9.83 -20.51
N LEU A 2 3.62 11.03 -20.20
CA LEU A 2 2.37 11.16 -19.43
C LEU A 2 1.17 10.47 -20.12
N ASP A 3 1.03 10.63 -21.44
CA ASP A 3 -0.09 10.03 -22.19
C ASP A 3 -0.02 8.51 -22.19
N VAL A 4 1.18 7.94 -22.39
CA VAL A 4 1.39 6.48 -22.31
C VAL A 4 1.06 5.97 -20.91
N ALA A 5 1.47 6.70 -19.87
CA ALA A 5 1.18 6.32 -18.49
C ALA A 5 -0.32 6.39 -18.18
N LYS A 6 -1.04 7.38 -18.71
CA LYS A 6 -2.50 7.49 -18.60
C LYS A 6 -3.21 6.32 -19.29
N ASP A 7 -2.79 5.95 -20.48
CA ASP A 7 -3.35 4.81 -21.22
C ASP A 7 -3.12 3.50 -20.47
N LEU A 8 -1.91 3.27 -19.97
CA LEU A 8 -1.58 2.08 -19.18
C LEU A 8 -2.37 2.02 -17.87
N LYS A 9 -2.59 3.17 -17.23
CA LYS A 9 -3.44 3.27 -16.04
C LYS A 9 -4.87 2.83 -16.35
N ALA A 10 -5.45 3.31 -17.45
CA ALA A 10 -6.79 2.93 -17.86
C ALA A 10 -6.90 1.43 -18.16
N ILE A 11 -5.91 0.86 -18.85
CA ILE A 11 -5.85 -0.58 -19.12
C ILE A 11 -5.76 -1.36 -17.80
N GLY A 12 -4.91 -0.92 -16.89
CA GLY A 12 -4.78 -1.53 -15.56
C GLY A 12 -6.08 -1.54 -14.78
N ALA A 13 -6.81 -0.41 -14.77
CA ALA A 13 -8.11 -0.30 -14.10
C ALA A 13 -9.14 -1.28 -14.69
N LYS A 14 -9.17 -1.45 -16.00
CA LYS A 14 -10.04 -2.42 -16.68
C LYS A 14 -9.70 -3.86 -16.26
N LEU A 15 -8.41 -4.17 -16.15
CA LEU A 15 -7.95 -5.50 -15.72
C LEU A 15 -8.30 -5.77 -14.26
N VAL A 16 -8.22 -4.76 -13.39
CA VAL A 16 -8.68 -4.85 -11.98
C VAL A 16 -10.17 -5.19 -11.92
N GLY A 17 -11.00 -4.53 -12.73
CA GLY A 17 -12.42 -4.85 -12.83
C GLY A 17 -12.71 -6.28 -13.29
N GLN A 18 -11.76 -6.93 -13.95
CA GLN A 18 -11.81 -8.33 -14.36
C GLN A 18 -11.10 -9.29 -13.39
N ASN A 19 -10.67 -8.80 -12.23
CA ASN A 19 -9.88 -9.55 -11.23
C ASN A 19 -8.55 -10.14 -11.79
N LYS A 20 -7.99 -9.54 -12.83
CA LYS A 20 -6.72 -9.92 -13.43
C LYS A 20 -5.56 -9.16 -12.77
N TRP A 21 -5.31 -9.47 -11.51
CA TRP A 21 -4.43 -8.70 -10.63
C TRP A 21 -2.99 -8.63 -11.12
N SER A 22 -2.40 -9.76 -11.53
CA SER A 22 -1.03 -9.80 -12.03
C SER A 22 -0.85 -8.98 -13.31
N LEU A 23 -1.78 -9.09 -14.25
CA LEU A 23 -1.73 -8.32 -15.48
C LEU A 23 -1.95 -6.82 -15.23
N ALA A 24 -2.86 -6.47 -14.32
CA ALA A 24 -3.08 -5.07 -13.93
C ALA A 24 -1.81 -4.49 -13.31
N ARG A 25 -1.17 -5.22 -12.39
CA ARG A 25 0.09 -4.84 -11.78
C ARG A 25 1.16 -4.53 -12.82
N GLU A 26 1.37 -5.43 -13.79
CA GLU A 26 2.33 -5.22 -14.89
C GLU A 26 2.07 -3.91 -15.66
N LYS A 27 0.81 -3.56 -15.90
CA LYS A 27 0.46 -2.32 -16.59
C LYS A 27 0.78 -1.08 -15.74
N TYR A 28 0.47 -1.12 -14.45
CA TYR A 28 0.80 -0.02 -13.54
C TYR A 28 2.32 0.13 -13.37
N GLU A 29 3.06 -0.95 -13.20
CA GLU A 29 4.52 -0.94 -13.13
C GLU A 29 5.13 -0.39 -14.42
N LYS A 30 4.60 -0.80 -15.57
CA LYS A 30 5.05 -0.28 -16.87
C LYS A 30 4.81 1.22 -16.97
N ALA A 31 3.65 1.71 -16.53
CA ALA A 31 3.35 3.14 -16.49
C ALA A 31 4.35 3.91 -15.61
N LEU A 32 4.65 3.39 -14.42
CA LEU A 32 5.64 3.98 -13.52
C LEU A 32 7.05 4.02 -14.15
N ARG A 33 7.45 2.96 -14.85
CA ARG A 33 8.74 2.97 -15.56
C ARG A 33 8.81 4.08 -16.61
N TYR A 34 7.75 4.32 -17.38
CA TYR A 34 7.71 5.43 -18.33
C TYR A 34 7.83 6.79 -17.67
N LEU A 35 7.25 6.96 -16.48
CA LEU A 35 7.33 8.20 -15.73
C LEU A 35 8.72 8.42 -15.11
N PHE A 36 9.37 7.34 -14.64
CA PHE A 36 10.64 7.45 -13.92
C PHE A 36 11.89 7.45 -14.82
N VAL A 37 11.74 7.24 -16.13
CA VAL A 37 12.88 7.26 -17.07
C VAL A 37 13.59 8.62 -17.13
N ASN A 38 12.87 9.71 -16.85
CA ASN A 38 13.48 11.05 -16.89
C ASN A 38 12.85 11.98 -15.83
N PRO A 39 13.21 11.82 -14.54
CA PRO A 39 12.55 12.54 -13.45
C PRO A 39 13.10 13.94 -13.21
N TYR A 40 13.70 14.63 -14.22
CA TYR A 40 14.15 16.01 -14.07
C TYR A 40 12.94 16.94 -13.91
N LEU A 41 12.48 17.05 -12.67
CA LEU A 41 11.33 17.89 -12.29
C LEU A 41 11.75 19.23 -11.71
N GLU A 42 13.04 19.38 -11.35
CA GLU A 42 13.56 20.57 -10.67
C GLU A 42 13.38 21.85 -11.47
N ASP A 43 13.54 21.76 -12.80
CA ASP A 43 13.38 22.93 -13.70
C ASP A 43 12.02 22.99 -14.39
N LYS A 44 11.04 22.19 -13.94
CA LYS A 44 9.73 22.16 -14.56
C LYS A 44 8.74 23.09 -13.85
N GLU A 45 7.82 23.62 -14.62
CA GLU A 45 6.72 24.42 -14.07
C GLU A 45 5.93 23.60 -13.02
N LYS A 46 5.49 24.28 -11.97
CA LYS A 46 4.73 23.66 -10.88
C LYS A 46 3.52 22.87 -11.39
N ALA A 47 2.78 23.42 -12.38
CA ALA A 47 1.63 22.73 -12.95
C ALA A 47 1.98 21.37 -13.56
N PHE A 48 3.13 21.24 -14.21
CA PHE A 48 3.62 19.98 -14.75
C PHE A 48 4.01 19.00 -13.63
N VAL A 49 4.69 19.50 -12.60
CA VAL A 49 5.08 18.69 -11.43
C VAL A 49 3.85 18.16 -10.70
N ASP A 50 2.84 19.01 -10.51
CA ASP A 50 1.58 18.63 -9.89
C ASP A 50 0.84 17.55 -10.73
N GLU A 51 0.78 17.73 -12.04
CA GLU A 51 0.19 16.73 -12.95
C GLU A 51 0.97 15.40 -12.89
N TYR A 52 2.29 15.45 -12.90
CA TYR A 52 3.16 14.28 -12.81
C TYR A 52 2.86 13.48 -11.54
N TYR A 53 2.85 14.11 -10.37
CA TYR A 53 2.58 13.43 -9.11
C TYR A 53 1.13 13.01 -8.93
N SER A 54 0.18 13.76 -9.51
CA SER A 54 -1.23 13.35 -9.53
C SER A 54 -1.46 12.05 -10.31
N LEU A 55 -0.54 11.71 -11.20
CA LEU A 55 -0.55 10.46 -11.94
C LEU A 55 0.28 9.36 -11.23
N CYS A 56 1.46 9.70 -10.70
CA CYS A 56 2.32 8.76 -9.99
C CYS A 56 1.64 8.14 -8.77
N THR A 57 1.01 8.95 -7.93
CA THR A 57 0.40 8.50 -6.68
C THR A 57 -0.65 7.41 -6.89
N PRO A 58 -1.68 7.59 -7.74
CA PRO A 58 -2.65 6.51 -7.97
C PRO A 58 -2.04 5.29 -8.64
N LEU A 59 -1.05 5.44 -9.50
CA LEU A 59 -0.34 4.30 -10.10
C LEU A 59 0.39 3.47 -9.04
N GLN A 60 1.09 4.13 -8.12
CA GLN A 60 1.79 3.47 -7.01
C GLN A 60 0.81 2.77 -6.08
N LEU A 61 -0.27 3.43 -5.70
CA LEU A 61 -1.31 2.85 -4.83
C LEU A 61 -2.02 1.67 -5.48
N ASN A 62 -2.32 1.76 -6.78
CA ASN A 62 -2.98 0.68 -7.51
C ASN A 62 -2.04 -0.50 -7.76
N ALA A 63 -0.77 -0.26 -8.08
CA ALA A 63 0.23 -1.32 -8.18
C ALA A 63 0.40 -2.05 -6.84
N ALA A 64 0.45 -1.32 -5.73
CA ALA A 64 0.51 -1.89 -4.39
C ALA A 64 -0.72 -2.77 -4.08
N LEU A 65 -1.92 -2.30 -4.41
CA LEU A 65 -3.14 -3.09 -4.24
C LEU A 65 -3.07 -4.39 -5.05
N CYS A 66 -2.67 -4.31 -6.30
CA CYS A 66 -2.55 -5.50 -7.16
C CYS A 66 -1.50 -6.48 -6.62
N ALA A 67 -0.36 -5.97 -6.12
CA ALA A 67 0.67 -6.79 -5.50
C ALA A 67 0.14 -7.56 -4.28
N LEU A 68 -0.74 -6.95 -3.49
CA LEU A 68 -1.38 -7.59 -2.33
C LEU A 68 -2.44 -8.64 -2.73
N LYS A 69 -3.01 -8.52 -3.93
CA LYS A 69 -4.08 -9.42 -4.42
C LYS A 69 -3.56 -10.63 -5.20
N THR A 70 -2.28 -10.69 -5.50
CA THR A 70 -1.67 -11.87 -6.15
C THR A 70 -1.52 -13.03 -5.17
N GLU A 71 -1.40 -14.25 -5.67
CA GLU A 71 -1.16 -15.46 -4.88
C GLU A 71 0.17 -16.12 -5.28
N PRO A 72 1.20 -16.10 -4.42
CA PRO A 72 1.24 -15.39 -3.13
C PRO A 72 1.33 -13.88 -3.28
N PRO A 73 0.99 -13.10 -2.24
CA PRO A 73 1.12 -11.64 -2.27
C PRO A 73 2.59 -11.20 -2.43
N VAL A 74 2.82 -10.16 -3.22
CA VAL A 74 4.14 -9.51 -3.35
C VAL A 74 4.23 -8.36 -2.34
N ALA A 75 4.34 -8.71 -1.08
CA ALA A 75 4.20 -7.79 0.04
C ALA A 75 5.34 -6.77 0.15
N ASP A 76 6.58 -7.16 -0.15
CA ASP A 76 7.75 -6.28 -0.16
C ASP A 76 7.61 -5.16 -1.18
N GLU A 77 7.09 -5.45 -2.35
CA GLU A 77 6.81 -4.45 -3.38
C GLU A 77 5.70 -3.50 -2.97
N ALA A 78 4.61 -4.03 -2.39
CA ALA A 78 3.53 -3.21 -1.87
C ALA A 78 4.01 -2.27 -0.76
N GLU A 79 4.89 -2.72 0.13
CA GLU A 79 5.51 -1.89 1.14
C GLU A 79 6.35 -0.76 0.51
N ALA A 80 7.19 -1.09 -0.47
CA ALA A 80 8.06 -0.12 -1.13
C ALA A 80 7.24 0.98 -1.85
N LEU A 81 6.23 0.59 -2.61
CA LEU A 81 5.38 1.53 -3.36
C LEU A 81 4.60 2.47 -2.43
N THR A 82 4.03 1.93 -1.36
CA THR A 82 3.27 2.74 -0.39
C THR A 82 4.18 3.65 0.42
N THR A 83 5.37 3.21 0.76
CA THR A 83 6.38 4.03 1.44
C THR A 83 6.75 5.25 0.58
N GLN A 84 6.93 5.08 -0.73
CA GLN A 84 7.20 6.19 -1.64
C GLN A 84 6.08 7.24 -1.63
N VAL A 85 4.83 6.80 -1.57
CA VAL A 85 3.67 7.70 -1.47
C VAL A 85 3.67 8.46 -0.14
N ILE A 86 3.93 7.76 0.97
CA ILE A 86 3.92 8.35 2.32
C ILE A 86 5.03 9.38 2.49
N GLU A 87 6.22 9.09 1.99
CA GLU A 87 7.40 9.97 2.12
C GLU A 87 7.37 11.18 1.20
N ARG A 88 6.51 11.19 0.19
CA ARG A 88 6.40 12.33 -0.73
C ARG A 88 5.74 13.51 -0.05
N ALA A 89 6.42 14.66 -0.06
CA ALA A 89 5.87 15.90 0.45
C ALA A 89 4.61 16.31 -0.34
N GLY A 90 3.58 16.79 0.35
CA GLY A 90 2.35 17.27 -0.28
C GLY A 90 1.35 16.19 -0.68
N THR A 91 1.58 14.93 -0.32
CA THR A 91 0.60 13.86 -0.54
C THR A 91 -0.71 14.18 0.20
N LYS A 92 -1.83 14.04 -0.48
CA LYS A 92 -3.17 14.31 0.06
C LYS A 92 -3.51 13.32 1.18
N GLU A 93 -4.27 13.77 2.18
CA GLU A 93 -4.67 12.95 3.33
C GLU A 93 -5.40 11.67 2.93
N ALA A 94 -6.29 11.74 1.92
CA ALA A 94 -6.99 10.57 1.42
C ALA A 94 -6.03 9.51 0.84
N ASP A 95 -4.97 9.95 0.17
CA ASP A 95 -3.93 9.07 -0.38
C ASP A 95 -3.01 8.53 0.71
N LEU A 96 -2.70 9.34 1.73
CA LEU A 96 -1.95 8.90 2.91
C LEU A 96 -2.72 7.81 3.67
N ALA A 97 -4.03 7.96 3.85
CA ALA A 97 -4.87 6.94 4.47
C ALA A 97 -4.79 5.60 3.71
N LYS A 98 -4.94 5.64 2.40
CA LYS A 98 -4.81 4.44 1.54
C LYS A 98 -3.41 3.84 1.59
N ALA A 99 -2.38 4.66 1.54
CA ALA A 99 -1.00 4.22 1.56
C ALA A 99 -0.65 3.53 2.88
N HIS A 100 -0.99 4.12 4.02
CA HIS A 100 -0.79 3.50 5.33
C HIS A 100 -1.60 2.21 5.47
N PHE A 101 -2.85 2.19 5.03
CA PHE A 101 -3.68 0.99 5.07
C PHE A 101 -3.06 -0.16 4.26
N ARG A 102 -2.67 0.10 3.02
CA ARG A 102 -2.08 -0.92 2.14
C ARG A 102 -0.69 -1.35 2.63
N ARG A 103 0.10 -0.44 3.21
CA ARG A 103 1.36 -0.82 3.84
C ARG A 103 1.16 -1.70 5.07
N ALA A 104 0.13 -1.44 5.85
CA ALA A 104 -0.24 -2.31 6.97
C ALA A 104 -0.58 -3.73 6.51
N LEU A 105 -1.36 -3.87 5.42
CA LEU A 105 -1.66 -5.17 4.84
C LEU A 105 -0.40 -5.90 4.37
N ALA A 106 0.52 -5.18 3.73
CA ALA A 106 1.81 -5.73 3.30
C ALA A 106 2.65 -6.20 4.49
N ARG A 107 2.75 -5.39 5.53
CA ARG A 107 3.50 -5.71 6.75
C ARG A 107 2.89 -6.87 7.53
N SER A 108 1.56 -6.97 7.58
CA SER A 108 0.87 -8.14 8.14
C SER A 108 1.18 -9.41 7.36
N ALA A 109 1.19 -9.34 6.04
CA ALA A 109 1.55 -10.48 5.17
C ALA A 109 2.99 -10.95 5.42
N MET A 110 3.88 -10.03 5.80
CA MET A 110 5.28 -10.33 6.17
C MET A 110 5.46 -10.65 7.66
N LYS A 111 4.36 -10.82 8.42
CA LYS A 111 4.38 -11.10 9.86
C LYS A 111 4.99 -9.98 10.73
N ARG A 112 4.94 -8.76 10.25
CA ARG A 112 5.40 -7.56 10.96
C ARG A 112 4.21 -6.82 11.57
N ASP A 113 3.56 -7.45 12.54
CA ASP A 113 2.29 -6.98 13.10
C ASP A 113 2.39 -5.66 13.86
N ASP A 114 3.51 -5.38 14.54
CA ASP A 114 3.69 -4.11 15.26
C ASP A 114 3.82 -2.92 14.29
N ASP A 115 4.55 -3.10 13.20
CA ASP A 115 4.65 -2.10 12.13
C ASP A 115 3.29 -1.91 11.42
N ALA A 116 2.56 -3.00 11.19
CA ALA A 116 1.22 -2.94 10.63
C ALA A 116 0.24 -2.18 11.53
N LYS A 117 0.31 -2.41 12.85
CA LYS A 117 -0.49 -1.66 13.83
C LYS A 117 -0.22 -0.17 13.79
N ALA A 118 1.05 0.22 13.72
CA ALA A 118 1.45 1.62 13.62
C ALA A 118 0.87 2.28 12.36
N ASP A 119 0.92 1.58 11.21
CA ASP A 119 0.35 2.08 9.97
C ASP A 119 -1.18 2.20 10.03
N LEU A 120 -1.87 1.25 10.63
CA LEU A 120 -3.34 1.33 10.79
C LEU A 120 -3.73 2.51 11.68
N SER A 121 -2.95 2.79 12.74
CA SER A 121 -3.16 3.96 13.58
C SER A 121 -2.99 5.27 12.79
N GLU A 122 -1.97 5.35 11.94
CA GLU A 122 -1.77 6.50 11.06
C GLU A 122 -2.91 6.63 10.02
N ALA A 123 -3.32 5.53 9.41
CA ALA A 123 -4.44 5.53 8.45
C ALA A 123 -5.73 6.06 9.10
N LEU A 124 -6.03 5.69 10.33
CA LEU A 124 -7.20 6.15 11.07
C LEU A 124 -7.15 7.64 11.43
N LYS A 125 -5.97 8.24 11.57
CA LYS A 125 -5.84 9.70 11.74
C LYS A 125 -6.35 10.45 10.53
N TYR A 126 -6.12 9.93 9.32
CA TYR A 126 -6.54 10.55 8.06
C TYR A 126 -7.96 10.14 7.64
N ALA A 127 -8.42 8.97 8.03
CA ALA A 127 -9.73 8.44 7.68
C ALA A 127 -10.36 7.70 8.88
N PRO A 128 -10.77 8.43 9.94
CA PRO A 128 -11.22 7.83 11.21
C PRO A 128 -12.50 7.00 11.08
N ASN A 129 -13.33 7.28 10.07
CA ASN A 129 -14.62 6.61 9.87
C ASN A 129 -14.56 5.54 8.76
N ASP A 130 -13.39 5.22 8.23
CA ASP A 130 -13.25 4.18 7.20
C ASP A 130 -13.48 2.79 7.80
N ALA A 131 -14.56 2.14 7.38
CA ALA A 131 -14.96 0.83 7.90
C ALA A 131 -13.95 -0.27 7.59
N GLY A 132 -13.30 -0.21 6.43
CA GLY A 132 -12.27 -1.18 6.03
C GLY A 132 -11.03 -1.11 6.92
N ILE A 133 -10.57 0.10 7.22
CA ILE A 133 -9.42 0.33 8.11
C ILE A 133 -9.75 -0.11 9.53
N GLN A 134 -10.92 0.28 10.05
CA GLN A 134 -11.39 -0.11 11.38
C GLN A 134 -11.48 -1.63 11.52
N LYS A 135 -12.02 -2.30 10.52
CA LYS A 135 -12.15 -3.77 10.48
C LYS A 135 -10.78 -4.45 10.51
N GLU A 136 -9.83 -3.97 9.72
CA GLU A 136 -8.48 -4.53 9.69
C GLU A 136 -7.74 -4.29 11.01
N ALA A 137 -7.88 -3.11 11.60
CA ALA A 137 -7.31 -2.80 12.91
C ALA A 137 -7.82 -3.74 14.00
N ALA A 138 -9.14 -4.00 14.02
CA ALA A 138 -9.75 -4.94 14.96
C ALA A 138 -9.27 -6.39 14.72
N ALA A 139 -9.20 -6.81 13.46
CA ALA A 139 -8.72 -8.14 13.09
C ALA A 139 -7.26 -8.36 13.48
N LEU A 140 -6.40 -7.36 13.25
CA LEU A 140 -5.00 -7.39 13.64
C LEU A 140 -4.85 -7.51 15.16
N GLU A 141 -5.58 -6.70 15.93
CA GLU A 141 -5.53 -6.75 17.39
C GLU A 141 -5.96 -8.11 17.92
N LYS A 142 -7.01 -8.70 17.35
CA LYS A 142 -7.45 -10.05 17.70
C LYS A 142 -6.36 -11.11 17.44
N ARG A 143 -5.68 -11.03 16.30
CA ARG A 143 -4.55 -11.94 16.00
C ARG A 143 -3.39 -11.74 16.97
N ARG A 144 -3.07 -10.50 17.33
CA ARG A 144 -2.01 -10.18 18.29
C ARG A 144 -2.33 -10.73 19.67
N GLN A 145 -3.56 -10.56 20.17
CA GLN A 145 -4.01 -11.10 21.45
C GLN A 145 -3.95 -12.62 21.49
N ALA A 146 -4.40 -13.30 20.43
CA ALA A 146 -4.31 -14.75 20.30
C ALA A 146 -2.86 -15.26 20.33
N ARG A 147 -1.95 -14.56 19.65
CA ARG A 147 -0.52 -14.89 19.64
C ARG A 147 0.10 -14.70 21.03
N LEU A 148 -0.19 -13.60 21.72
CA LEU A 148 0.31 -13.33 23.07
C LEU A 148 -0.21 -14.38 24.07
N ALA A 149 -1.48 -14.76 24.01
CA ALA A 149 -2.05 -15.79 24.84
C ALA A 149 -1.35 -17.13 24.64
N LYS A 150 -1.07 -17.49 23.39
CA LYS A 150 -0.33 -18.72 23.04
C LYS A 150 1.10 -18.68 23.57
N GLN A 151 1.79 -17.56 23.47
CA GLN A 151 3.14 -17.39 24.02
C GLN A 151 3.15 -17.51 25.54
N ARG A 152 2.20 -16.90 26.24
CA ARG A 152 2.04 -17.02 27.69
C ARG A 152 1.81 -18.45 28.11
N ALA A 153 0.93 -19.18 27.43
CA ALA A 153 0.66 -20.58 27.70
C ALA A 153 1.92 -21.47 27.53
N ALA A 154 2.66 -21.24 26.44
CA ALA A 154 3.91 -21.93 26.18
C ALA A 154 4.97 -21.64 27.25
N TYR A 155 5.11 -20.37 27.63
CA TYR A 155 6.03 -19.93 28.69
C TYR A 155 5.68 -20.56 30.04
N SER A 156 4.42 -20.51 30.46
CA SER A 156 3.95 -21.14 31.70
C SER A 156 4.23 -22.66 31.71
N LYS A 157 4.04 -23.32 30.58
CA LYS A 157 4.28 -24.75 30.43
C LYS A 157 5.75 -25.14 30.59
N MET A 158 6.67 -24.25 30.17
CA MET A 158 8.11 -24.47 30.35
C MET A 158 8.54 -24.45 31.82
N PHE A 159 7.80 -23.78 32.71
CA PHE A 159 8.14 -23.58 34.13
C PHE A 159 7.21 -24.31 35.08
N SER A 160 6.29 -25.16 34.60
CA SER A 160 5.28 -25.86 35.41
C SER A 160 5.59 -27.32 35.69
N SER A 161 6.77 -27.80 35.39
CA SER A 161 7.18 -29.20 35.70
C SER A 161 7.67 -29.37 37.13
#